data_26fab21716218270f7dd0577737b18d8
#
_entry.id   26fab21716218270f7dd0577737b18d8
#
_cell.length_a   1.000
_cell.length_b   1.000
_cell.length_c   1.000
_cell.angle_alpha   90.00
_cell.angle_beta   90.00
_cell.angle_gamma   90.00
#
_symmetry.space_group_name_H-M   'P 1'
#
loop_
_entity.id
_entity.type
_entity.pdbx_description
1 polymer ?
#
loop_
_entity_poly.entity_id
_entity_poly.type
_entity_poly.pdbx_seq_one_letter_code
_entity_poly.pdbx_strand_id
1 'polypeptide(L)'
;MLTFSTATLKNHLKKNGFFVFDNRWGDRWFQCLEDITQATPVIQTNGEIIYPIKANPDAMGKSDAQSPGIGLLPHTEWSYKAIPPKYLCLRCKTPDRWGGGATTLVKFDDLLRHFTLEEQHFMAAQPQYFMSKDGKESCFAPIWQRDAEIIRFSYNVLVYREFSPALSKPIASGLDSRLMALCGKFLALFEACHVPLYLKAEQILIMDNYTCLHSRQSYIDPNRALERVMFDVP
;
A
#
# COMPACT_ATOMS: atom_id res chain seq x y z
N MET A 1 -29.14 -8.58 6.44
CA MET A 1 -28.34 -7.35 6.59
C MET A 1 -27.10 -7.72 7.40
N LEU A 2 -25.92 -7.84 6.80
CA LEU A 2 -24.70 -8.18 7.53
C LEU A 2 -24.41 -7.06 8.52
N THR A 3 -24.54 -7.35 9.80
CA THR A 3 -24.08 -6.45 10.87
C THR A 3 -22.56 -6.36 10.77
N PHE A 4 -22.05 -5.17 10.47
CA PHE A 4 -20.62 -4.91 10.46
C PHE A 4 -20.10 -5.07 11.90
N SER A 5 -19.41 -6.15 12.17
CA SER A 5 -18.83 -6.46 13.48
C SER A 5 -17.31 -6.58 13.39
N THR A 6 -16.64 -6.38 14.52
CA THR A 6 -15.19 -6.62 14.63
C THR A 6 -14.80 -8.02 14.14
N ALA A 7 -15.62 -9.04 14.47
CA ALA A 7 -15.36 -10.42 14.03
C ALA A 7 -15.46 -10.56 12.51
N THR A 8 -16.47 -9.95 11.88
CA THR A 8 -16.63 -9.95 10.43
C THR A 8 -15.43 -9.31 9.75
N LEU A 9 -15.00 -8.13 10.22
CA LEU A 9 -13.83 -7.43 9.69
C LEU A 9 -12.57 -8.28 9.81
N LYS A 10 -12.26 -8.79 11.02
CA LYS A 10 -11.08 -9.63 11.26
C LYS A 10 -11.05 -10.87 10.37
N ASN A 11 -12.21 -11.53 10.17
CA ASN A 11 -12.31 -12.68 9.29
C ASN A 11 -12.01 -12.35 7.83
N HIS A 12 -12.53 -11.22 7.32
CA HIS A 12 -12.24 -10.78 5.95
C HIS A 12 -10.77 -10.40 5.78
N LEU A 13 -10.19 -9.64 6.72
CA LEU A 13 -8.77 -9.28 6.68
C LEU A 13 -7.87 -10.52 6.73
N LYS A 14 -8.17 -11.47 7.62
CA LYS A 14 -7.42 -12.73 7.70
C LYS A 14 -7.51 -13.54 6.39
N LYS A 15 -8.70 -13.65 5.81
CA LYS A 15 -8.94 -14.46 4.61
C LYS A 15 -8.38 -13.81 3.35
N ASN A 16 -8.72 -12.54 3.14
CA ASN A 16 -8.49 -11.87 1.86
C ASN A 16 -7.39 -10.81 1.94
N GLY A 17 -7.01 -10.39 3.17
CA GLY A 17 -6.11 -9.25 3.41
C GLY A 17 -6.79 -7.88 3.32
N PHE A 18 -8.03 -7.82 2.82
CA PHE A 18 -8.79 -6.58 2.69
C PHE A 18 -10.30 -6.81 2.80
N PHE A 19 -11.03 -5.71 2.99
CA PHE A 19 -12.49 -5.70 2.99
C PHE A 19 -13.04 -4.37 2.45
N VAL A 20 -14.10 -4.44 1.64
CA VAL A 20 -14.83 -3.27 1.11
C VAL A 20 -16.25 -3.27 1.64
N PHE A 21 -16.72 -2.12 2.10
CA PHE A 21 -18.07 -1.94 2.62
C PHE A 21 -18.58 -0.52 2.42
N ASP A 22 -19.90 -0.35 2.51
CA ASP A 22 -20.53 0.97 2.38
C ASP A 22 -20.39 1.75 3.70
N ASN A 23 -19.98 3.01 3.61
CA ASN A 23 -19.87 3.91 4.74
C ASN A 23 -21.27 4.25 5.28
N ARG A 24 -21.54 3.86 6.51
CA ARG A 24 -22.79 4.14 7.24
C ARG A 24 -22.61 5.16 8.36
N TRP A 25 -21.38 5.65 8.53
CA TRP A 25 -20.98 6.50 9.67
C TRP A 25 -20.74 7.95 9.26
N GLY A 26 -20.93 8.28 7.97
CA GLY A 26 -20.68 9.62 7.44
C GLY A 26 -19.23 10.04 7.69
N ASP A 27 -19.03 11.25 8.20
CA ASP A 27 -17.68 11.79 8.45
C ASP A 27 -16.99 11.21 9.68
N ARG A 28 -17.72 10.43 10.50
CA ARG A 28 -17.14 9.70 11.64
C ARG A 28 -16.57 8.33 11.27
N TRP A 29 -16.42 8.04 9.99
CA TRP A 29 -16.02 6.73 9.49
C TRP A 29 -14.71 6.20 10.08
N PHE A 30 -13.71 7.05 10.25
CA PHE A 30 -12.41 6.61 10.75
C PHE A 30 -12.42 6.39 12.27
N GLN A 31 -13.18 7.19 13.06
CA GLN A 31 -13.36 6.95 14.49
C GLN A 31 -14.07 5.61 14.73
N CYS A 32 -15.08 5.30 13.91
CA CYS A 32 -15.74 4.00 14.01
C CYS A 32 -14.80 2.83 13.63
N LEU A 33 -13.88 3.05 12.70
CA LEU A 33 -12.85 2.04 12.40
C LEU A 33 -11.83 1.91 13.55
N GLU A 34 -11.41 3.00 14.17
CA GLU A 34 -10.59 2.99 15.39
C GLU A 34 -11.24 2.13 16.48
N ASP A 35 -12.52 2.36 16.76
CA ASP A 35 -13.28 1.58 17.73
C ASP A 35 -13.37 0.08 17.38
N ILE A 36 -13.56 -0.25 16.10
CA ILE A 36 -13.73 -1.62 15.62
C ILE A 36 -12.39 -2.36 15.56
N THR A 37 -11.33 -1.71 15.12
CA THR A 37 -10.01 -2.31 14.96
C THR A 37 -9.21 -2.31 16.26
N GLN A 38 -9.55 -1.44 17.20
CA GLN A 38 -8.77 -1.15 18.41
C GLN A 38 -7.35 -0.67 18.07
N ALA A 39 -7.23 0.02 16.95
CA ALA A 39 -5.97 0.54 16.42
C ALA A 39 -6.00 2.08 16.47
N THR A 40 -4.84 2.70 16.61
CA THR A 40 -4.71 4.14 16.76
C THR A 40 -4.48 4.81 15.40
N PRO A 41 -5.22 5.88 15.04
CA PRO A 41 -4.98 6.62 13.82
C PRO A 41 -3.58 7.28 13.82
N VAL A 42 -2.92 7.23 12.66
CA VAL A 42 -1.58 7.79 12.46
C VAL A 42 -1.68 9.20 11.87
N ILE A 43 -0.94 10.14 12.45
CA ILE A 43 -0.75 11.47 11.85
C ILE A 43 0.10 11.32 10.59
N GLN A 44 -0.41 11.78 9.45
CA GLN A 44 0.22 11.62 8.17
C GLN A 44 1.13 12.81 7.82
N THR A 45 1.77 12.76 6.67
CA THR A 45 2.76 13.75 6.24
C THR A 45 2.23 15.18 6.06
N ASN A 46 0.91 15.34 5.97
CA ASN A 46 0.24 16.64 5.96
C ASN A 46 -0.05 17.20 7.37
N GLY A 47 0.33 16.49 8.43
CA GLY A 47 0.05 16.86 9.82
C GLY A 47 -1.34 16.47 10.35
N GLU A 48 -2.14 15.78 9.52
CA GLU A 48 -3.52 15.40 9.83
C GLU A 48 -3.69 13.88 9.84
N ILE A 49 -4.77 13.40 10.47
CA ILE A 49 -5.18 11.99 10.43
C ILE A 49 -5.68 11.62 9.03
N ILE A 50 -6.49 12.48 8.42
CA ILE A 50 -7.03 12.27 7.08
C ILE A 50 -6.10 12.90 6.04
N TYR A 51 -5.65 12.08 5.09
CA TYR A 51 -4.90 12.55 3.94
C TYR A 51 -5.80 12.57 2.69
N PRO A 52 -6.09 13.76 2.13
CA PRO A 52 -6.91 13.86 0.92
C PRO A 52 -6.08 13.43 -0.31
N ILE A 53 -6.60 12.48 -1.07
CA ILE A 53 -6.03 12.05 -2.36
C ILE A 53 -6.92 12.61 -3.45
N LYS A 54 -6.56 13.78 -3.96
CA LYS A 54 -7.23 14.47 -5.07
C LYS A 54 -6.29 14.52 -6.26
N ALA A 55 -6.85 14.53 -7.47
CA ALA A 55 -6.04 14.75 -8.66
C ALA A 55 -5.26 16.06 -8.55
N ASN A 56 -3.96 15.98 -8.74
CA ASN A 56 -3.09 17.14 -8.79
C ASN A 56 -2.43 17.20 -10.18
N PRO A 57 -2.82 18.15 -11.04
CA PRO A 57 -2.23 18.29 -12.37
C PRO A 57 -0.71 18.48 -12.35
N ASP A 58 -0.16 19.15 -11.31
CA ASP A 58 1.28 19.37 -11.15
C ASP A 58 2.06 18.09 -10.82
N ALA A 59 1.35 17.05 -10.39
CA ALA A 59 1.90 15.72 -10.16
C ALA A 59 1.83 14.82 -11.40
N MET A 60 1.27 15.30 -12.53
CA MET A 60 1.12 14.49 -13.74
C MET A 60 2.48 13.94 -14.19
N GLY A 61 2.53 12.66 -14.50
CA GLY A 61 3.78 12.00 -14.90
C GLY A 61 4.72 11.60 -13.77
N LYS A 62 4.36 11.86 -12.51
CA LYS A 62 5.13 11.46 -11.33
C LYS A 62 4.49 10.23 -10.67
N SER A 63 5.30 9.40 -10.04
CA SER A 63 4.80 8.31 -9.19
C SER A 63 4.26 8.87 -7.88
N ASP A 64 2.99 9.27 -7.90
CA ASP A 64 2.31 9.91 -6.78
C ASP A 64 0.84 9.48 -6.71
N ALA A 65 0.30 9.34 -5.50
CA ALA A 65 -1.10 8.96 -5.30
C ALA A 65 -2.09 9.97 -5.93
N GLN A 66 -1.65 11.22 -6.08
CA GLN A 66 -2.44 12.32 -6.64
C GLN A 66 -2.21 12.51 -8.16
N SER A 67 -1.30 11.74 -8.77
CA SER A 67 -0.97 11.88 -10.19
C SER A 67 -2.02 11.23 -11.09
N PRO A 68 -2.73 11.99 -11.93
CA PRO A 68 -3.53 11.42 -13.00
C PRO A 68 -2.65 10.89 -14.14
N GLY A 69 -3.21 10.00 -14.96
CA GLY A 69 -2.55 9.49 -16.18
C GLY A 69 -1.55 8.36 -15.95
N ILE A 70 -1.00 8.19 -14.76
CA ILE A 70 -0.05 7.12 -14.42
C ILE A 70 -0.60 6.26 -13.30
N GLY A 71 -0.41 4.93 -13.40
CA GLY A 71 -0.65 3.99 -12.30
C GLY A 71 0.46 4.06 -11.24
N LEU A 72 0.16 3.60 -10.04
CA LEU A 72 1.19 3.32 -9.05
C LEU A 72 1.70 1.90 -9.25
N LEU A 73 2.95 1.66 -8.97
CA LEU A 73 3.53 0.32 -8.95
C LEU A 73 3.25 -0.38 -7.60
N PRO A 74 3.32 -1.71 -7.55
CA PRO A 74 3.05 -2.47 -6.33
C PRO A 74 3.91 -2.04 -5.15
N HIS A 75 3.28 -1.80 -4.00
CA HIS A 75 3.96 -1.41 -2.77
C HIS A 75 3.13 -1.74 -1.52
N THR A 76 3.80 -1.66 -0.38
CA THR A 76 3.19 -1.54 0.95
C THR A 76 3.39 -0.10 1.44
N GLU A 77 2.41 0.41 2.17
CA GLU A 77 2.44 1.80 2.63
C GLU A 77 3.51 1.98 3.71
N TRP A 78 4.28 3.07 3.61
CA TRP A 78 5.35 3.44 4.52
C TRP A 78 6.36 2.33 4.81
N SER A 79 6.74 1.57 3.78
CA SER A 79 7.75 0.50 3.86
C SER A 79 9.08 0.94 4.51
N TYR A 80 9.35 2.25 4.55
CA TYR A 80 10.54 2.86 5.15
C TYR A 80 10.48 3.05 6.67
N LYS A 81 9.33 2.85 7.29
CA LYS A 81 9.19 2.90 8.75
C LYS A 81 9.73 1.64 9.40
N ALA A 82 10.34 1.76 10.58
CA ALA A 82 10.76 0.60 11.38
C ALA A 82 9.56 -0.33 11.66
N ILE A 83 8.41 0.26 11.99
CA ILE A 83 7.11 -0.41 12.07
C ILE A 83 6.18 0.37 11.15
N PRO A 84 5.77 -0.17 9.99
CA PRO A 84 4.79 0.48 9.12
C PRO A 84 3.39 0.39 9.74
N PRO A 85 2.44 1.26 9.31
CA PRO A 85 1.07 1.16 9.80
C PRO A 85 0.46 -0.19 9.44
N LYS A 86 -0.31 -0.75 10.40
CA LYS A 86 -0.95 -2.07 10.22
C LYS A 86 -2.08 -2.03 9.21
N TYR A 87 -2.93 -1.00 9.30
CA TYR A 87 -4.07 -0.87 8.41
C TYR A 87 -3.97 0.39 7.56
N LEU A 88 -4.32 0.24 6.29
CA LEU A 88 -4.53 1.33 5.35
C LEU A 88 -6.01 1.35 4.97
N CYS A 89 -6.65 2.51 5.13
CA CYS A 89 -8.05 2.70 4.82
C CYS A 89 -8.23 3.79 3.77
N LEU A 90 -9.07 3.53 2.78
CA LEU A 90 -9.43 4.47 1.72
C LEU A 90 -10.95 4.63 1.69
N ARG A 91 -11.45 5.86 1.89
CA ARG A 91 -12.86 6.22 1.62
C ARG A 91 -12.94 6.90 0.26
N CYS A 92 -13.81 6.42 -0.61
CA CYS A 92 -14.06 7.07 -1.89
C CYS A 92 -15.09 8.20 -1.71
N LYS A 93 -14.67 9.43 -1.96
CA LYS A 93 -15.56 10.60 -1.99
C LYS A 93 -16.17 10.76 -3.37
N THR A 94 -15.34 10.71 -4.40
CA THR A 94 -15.74 10.84 -5.79
C THR A 94 -14.98 9.81 -6.62
N PRO A 95 -15.65 8.80 -7.19
CA PRO A 95 -15.03 7.83 -8.08
C PRO A 95 -14.64 8.50 -9.41
N ASP A 96 -13.72 7.86 -10.15
CA ASP A 96 -13.44 8.26 -11.53
C ASP A 96 -14.68 7.96 -12.39
N ARG A 97 -15.22 8.98 -13.07
CA ARG A 97 -16.45 8.84 -13.88
C ARG A 97 -16.26 8.03 -15.16
N TRP A 98 -14.99 7.81 -15.57
CA TRP A 98 -14.66 6.99 -16.74
C TRP A 98 -14.20 5.58 -16.35
N GLY A 99 -14.29 5.22 -15.07
CA GLY A 99 -13.98 3.88 -14.58
C GLY A 99 -12.49 3.59 -14.40
N GLY A 100 -11.65 4.64 -14.32
CA GLY A 100 -10.23 4.47 -13.99
C GLY A 100 -9.95 4.45 -12.49
N GLY A 101 -8.67 4.35 -12.13
CA GLY A 101 -8.19 4.51 -10.77
C GLY A 101 -8.55 3.40 -9.80
N ALA A 102 -8.77 2.17 -10.29
CA ALA A 102 -8.96 1.02 -9.42
C ALA A 102 -7.79 0.88 -8.46
N THR A 103 -8.09 0.63 -7.20
CA THR A 103 -7.07 0.12 -6.24
C THR A 103 -6.93 -1.37 -6.48
N THR A 104 -5.73 -1.82 -6.78
CA THR A 104 -5.45 -3.24 -7.02
C THR A 104 -4.72 -3.82 -5.84
N LEU A 105 -5.09 -5.04 -5.44
CA LEU A 105 -4.57 -5.69 -4.24
C LEU A 105 -4.24 -7.15 -4.50
N VAL A 106 -3.21 -7.63 -3.80
CA VAL A 106 -2.92 -9.05 -3.70
C VAL A 106 -2.43 -9.36 -2.29
N LYS A 107 -2.90 -10.47 -1.72
CA LYS A 107 -2.37 -10.98 -0.46
C LYS A 107 -1.01 -11.62 -0.71
N PHE A 108 -0.04 -11.33 0.13
CA PHE A 108 1.33 -11.84 -0.04
C PHE A 108 1.40 -13.38 -0.04
N ASP A 109 0.60 -14.05 0.79
CA ASP A 109 0.53 -15.51 0.81
C ASP A 109 0.18 -16.12 -0.55
N ASP A 110 -0.64 -15.41 -1.35
CA ASP A 110 -1.00 -15.86 -2.70
C ASP A 110 0.16 -15.74 -3.69
N LEU A 111 1.07 -14.81 -3.45
CA LEU A 111 2.31 -14.68 -4.21
C LEU A 111 3.39 -15.64 -3.71
N LEU A 112 3.48 -15.84 -2.38
CA LEU A 112 4.57 -16.57 -1.74
C LEU A 112 4.74 -17.99 -2.29
N ARG A 113 3.66 -18.67 -2.61
CA ARG A 113 3.67 -20.02 -3.20
C ARG A 113 4.39 -20.13 -4.56
N HIS A 114 4.59 -19.03 -5.23
CA HIS A 114 5.28 -18.97 -6.52
C HIS A 114 6.78 -18.71 -6.40
N PHE A 115 7.27 -18.39 -5.19
CA PHE A 115 8.69 -18.18 -4.93
C PHE A 115 9.34 -19.48 -4.46
N THR A 116 10.57 -19.71 -4.94
CA THR A 116 11.40 -20.84 -4.47
C THR A 116 11.80 -20.64 -3.01
N LEU A 117 12.22 -21.70 -2.34
CA LEU A 117 12.73 -21.62 -0.96
C LEU A 117 13.95 -20.69 -0.84
N GLU A 118 14.80 -20.65 -1.86
CA GLU A 118 15.96 -19.74 -1.90
C GLU A 118 15.51 -18.28 -2.00
N GLU A 119 14.54 -17.96 -2.87
CA GLU A 119 13.96 -16.61 -2.97
C GLU A 119 13.27 -16.20 -1.67
N GLN A 120 12.52 -17.10 -1.05
CA GLN A 120 11.88 -16.87 0.25
C GLN A 120 12.92 -16.62 1.35
N HIS A 121 14.01 -17.38 1.35
CA HIS A 121 15.13 -17.17 2.28
C HIS A 121 15.80 -15.83 2.03
N PHE A 122 16.06 -15.46 0.79
CA PHE A 122 16.61 -14.15 0.43
C PHE A 122 15.71 -13.00 0.93
N MET A 123 14.40 -13.08 0.70
CA MET A 123 13.43 -12.08 1.18
C MET A 123 13.45 -11.92 2.70
N ALA A 124 13.67 -13.00 3.44
CA ALA A 124 13.61 -13.00 4.89
C ALA A 124 14.95 -12.65 5.56
N ALA A 125 16.08 -13.00 4.92
CA ALA A 125 17.40 -12.89 5.52
C ALA A 125 18.18 -11.64 5.08
N GLN A 126 17.88 -11.09 3.90
CA GLN A 126 18.66 -9.98 3.33
C GLN A 126 17.96 -8.64 3.55
N PRO A 127 18.43 -7.77 4.46
CA PRO A 127 17.87 -6.44 4.62
C PRO A 127 18.04 -5.62 3.35
N GLN A 128 16.97 -4.92 2.98
CA GLN A 128 16.94 -3.97 1.88
C GLN A 128 16.79 -2.55 2.44
N TYR A 129 17.23 -1.57 1.67
CA TYR A 129 17.11 -0.18 2.05
C TYR A 129 15.77 0.39 1.56
N PHE A 130 14.95 0.88 2.49
CA PHE A 130 13.71 1.58 2.22
C PHE A 130 13.80 3.02 2.69
N MET A 131 13.27 3.95 1.91
CA MET A 131 13.37 5.38 2.19
C MET A 131 12.09 6.10 1.83
N SER A 132 11.76 7.15 2.60
CA SER A 132 10.67 8.07 2.31
C SER A 132 10.95 8.89 1.05
N LYS A 133 9.90 9.38 0.41
CA LYS A 133 9.98 10.19 -0.81
C LYS A 133 10.83 11.47 -0.62
N ASP A 134 10.78 12.07 0.55
CA ASP A 134 11.55 13.28 0.88
C ASP A 134 12.96 12.99 1.42
N GLY A 135 13.32 11.71 1.53
CA GLY A 135 14.64 11.26 2.01
C GLY A 135 14.88 11.44 3.50
N LYS A 136 13.88 11.89 4.29
CA LYS A 136 14.06 12.18 5.71
C LYS A 136 14.03 10.96 6.60
N GLU A 137 13.32 9.93 6.18
CA GLU A 137 13.18 8.70 6.93
C GLU A 137 13.61 7.51 6.11
N SER A 138 14.25 6.56 6.74
CA SER A 138 14.70 5.33 6.09
C SER A 138 14.89 4.21 7.10
N CYS A 139 14.82 2.97 6.62
CA CYS A 139 15.20 1.80 7.39
C CYS A 139 15.88 0.74 6.51
N PHE A 140 16.64 -0.13 7.16
CA PHE A 140 17.08 -1.40 6.62
C PHE A 140 16.23 -2.50 7.21
N ALA A 141 15.51 -3.22 6.38
CA ALA A 141 14.62 -4.30 6.81
C ALA A 141 14.53 -5.39 5.73
N PRO A 142 14.26 -6.65 6.11
CA PRO A 142 13.97 -7.67 5.13
C PRO A 142 12.67 -7.35 4.39
N ILE A 143 12.55 -7.85 3.15
CA ILE A 143 11.29 -7.78 2.40
C ILE A 143 10.19 -8.54 3.14
N TRP A 144 10.53 -9.66 3.76
CA TRP A 144 9.59 -10.48 4.52
C TRP A 144 10.09 -10.73 5.95
N GLN A 145 9.49 -10.08 6.92
CA GLN A 145 9.75 -10.28 8.34
C GLN A 145 8.80 -11.36 8.87
N ARG A 146 9.24 -12.62 8.83
CA ARG A 146 8.41 -13.82 9.12
C ARG A 146 7.76 -13.77 10.49
N ASP A 147 8.53 -13.48 11.53
CA ASP A 147 8.05 -13.55 12.92
C ASP A 147 6.98 -12.49 13.23
N ALA A 148 7.00 -11.37 12.52
CA ALA A 148 6.00 -10.31 12.65
C ALA A 148 4.92 -10.36 11.56
N GLU A 149 5.03 -11.30 10.62
CA GLU A 149 4.15 -11.41 9.43
C GLU A 149 4.07 -10.09 8.63
N ILE A 150 5.20 -9.35 8.53
CA ILE A 150 5.26 -8.08 7.82
C ILE A 150 5.95 -8.28 6.49
N ILE A 151 5.28 -7.92 5.41
CA ILE A 151 5.88 -7.70 4.10
C ILE A 151 6.20 -6.22 3.91
N ARG A 152 7.40 -5.92 3.43
CA ARG A 152 7.82 -4.59 2.96
C ARG A 152 8.19 -4.68 1.50
N PHE A 153 7.48 -3.95 0.69
CA PHE A 153 7.78 -3.92 -0.73
C PHE A 153 7.49 -2.52 -1.28
N SER A 154 8.34 -2.04 -2.14
CA SER A 154 8.09 -0.86 -2.97
C SER A 154 8.92 -1.00 -4.22
N TYR A 155 8.25 -1.30 -5.34
CA TYR A 155 8.94 -1.47 -6.62
C TYR A 155 9.79 -0.25 -6.97
N ASN A 156 9.24 0.95 -6.82
CA ASN A 156 9.95 2.19 -7.12
C ASN A 156 11.21 2.37 -6.26
N VAL A 157 11.11 2.09 -4.96
CA VAL A 157 12.24 2.25 -4.04
C VAL A 157 13.31 1.19 -4.30
N LEU A 158 12.92 -0.06 -4.50
CA LEU A 158 13.85 -1.18 -4.67
C LEU A 158 14.54 -1.18 -6.05
N VAL A 159 13.81 -0.80 -7.10
CA VAL A 159 14.30 -0.88 -8.48
C VAL A 159 14.81 0.46 -8.99
N TYR A 160 13.99 1.51 -8.89
CA TYR A 160 14.36 2.81 -9.45
C TYR A 160 15.08 3.73 -8.46
N ARG A 161 15.01 3.44 -7.14
CA ARG A 161 15.56 4.32 -6.09
C ARG A 161 15.08 5.76 -6.26
N GLU A 162 13.82 5.92 -6.61
CA GLU A 162 13.21 7.07 -7.24
C GLU A 162 13.18 8.33 -6.37
N PHE A 163 13.50 8.21 -5.07
CA PHE A 163 13.16 9.27 -4.12
C PHE A 163 14.36 9.92 -3.40
N SER A 164 15.59 9.66 -3.84
CA SER A 164 16.73 10.32 -3.20
C SER A 164 17.74 10.94 -4.12
N PRO A 165 17.89 12.26 -4.09
CA PRO A 165 19.07 12.94 -4.61
C PRO A 165 20.37 12.47 -3.91
N ALA A 166 20.29 12.03 -2.65
CA ALA A 166 21.43 11.51 -1.90
C ALA A 166 21.85 10.10 -2.32
N LEU A 167 20.97 9.34 -2.96
CA LEU A 167 21.28 8.04 -3.57
C LEU A 167 21.85 8.16 -4.99
N SER A 168 22.08 9.35 -5.50
CA SER A 168 22.90 9.57 -6.70
C SER A 168 24.35 9.10 -6.52
N LYS A 169 24.77 8.79 -5.30
CA LYS A 169 25.94 7.95 -5.06
C LYS A 169 25.53 6.49 -5.14
N PRO A 170 26.12 5.69 -6.03
CA PRO A 170 25.83 4.28 -6.08
C PRO A 170 26.02 3.69 -4.67
N ILE A 171 24.96 3.15 -4.08
CA ILE A 171 25.12 2.18 -3.00
C ILE A 171 25.85 1.04 -3.67
N ALA A 172 27.14 0.88 -3.34
CA ALA A 172 28.11 -0.08 -3.87
C ALA A 172 27.74 -0.70 -5.22
N SER A 173 28.54 -0.44 -6.22
CA SER A 173 28.52 -1.01 -7.55
C SER A 173 27.66 -2.27 -7.73
N GLY A 174 26.49 -2.13 -8.38
CA GLY A 174 25.62 -3.23 -8.77
C GLY A 174 24.41 -3.37 -7.84
N LEU A 175 23.24 -3.01 -8.35
CA LEU A 175 21.98 -3.59 -7.87
C LEU A 175 22.20 -5.10 -7.87
N ASP A 176 22.01 -5.76 -6.74
CA ASP A 176 22.07 -7.23 -6.65
C ASP A 176 21.13 -7.79 -7.70
N SER A 177 21.70 -8.54 -8.67
CA SER A 177 20.92 -9.09 -9.78
C SER A 177 19.77 -9.99 -9.30
N ARG A 178 19.93 -10.59 -8.11
CA ARG A 178 18.88 -11.38 -7.46
C ARG A 178 17.73 -10.50 -6.99
N LEU A 179 18.02 -9.33 -6.42
CA LEU A 179 16.98 -8.37 -6.02
C LEU A 179 16.20 -7.89 -7.24
N MET A 180 16.89 -7.57 -8.33
CA MET A 180 16.23 -7.14 -9.57
C MET A 180 15.35 -8.23 -10.17
N ALA A 181 15.84 -9.48 -10.23
CA ALA A 181 15.04 -10.61 -10.68
C ALA A 181 13.83 -10.86 -9.79
N LEU A 182 14.03 -10.77 -8.46
CA LEU A 182 12.96 -10.91 -7.47
C LEU A 182 11.88 -9.82 -7.65
N CYS A 183 12.27 -8.55 -7.78
CA CYS A 183 11.34 -7.45 -7.99
C CYS A 183 10.57 -7.60 -9.31
N GLY A 184 11.23 -8.02 -10.40
CA GLY A 184 10.58 -8.33 -11.67
C GLY A 184 9.54 -9.45 -11.53
N LYS A 185 9.86 -10.49 -10.76
CA LYS A 185 8.95 -11.60 -10.48
C LYS A 185 7.76 -11.14 -9.62
N PHE A 186 7.99 -10.30 -8.60
CA PHE A 186 6.92 -9.68 -7.82
C PHE A 186 5.94 -8.90 -8.71
N LEU A 187 6.48 -8.07 -9.62
CA LEU A 187 5.64 -7.30 -10.53
C LEU A 187 4.81 -8.21 -11.42
N ALA A 188 5.43 -9.21 -12.05
CA ALA A 188 4.74 -10.14 -12.94
C ALA A 188 3.64 -10.93 -12.22
N LEU A 189 3.93 -11.42 -11.01
CA LEU A 189 2.95 -12.14 -10.18
C LEU A 189 1.83 -11.20 -9.69
N PHE A 190 2.16 -9.97 -9.31
CA PHE A 190 1.16 -8.98 -8.93
C PHE A 190 0.21 -8.72 -10.09
N GLU A 191 0.72 -8.45 -11.29
CA GLU A 191 -0.10 -8.21 -12.49
C GLU A 191 -0.99 -9.43 -12.85
N ALA A 192 -0.52 -10.64 -12.60
CA ALA A 192 -1.28 -11.86 -12.88
C ALA A 192 -2.35 -12.19 -11.82
N CYS A 193 -2.17 -11.76 -10.57
CA CYS A 193 -2.97 -12.23 -9.43
C CYS A 193 -3.79 -11.14 -8.73
N HIS A 194 -3.56 -9.85 -9.02
CA HIS A 194 -4.22 -8.78 -8.29
C HIS A 194 -5.74 -8.73 -8.53
N VAL A 195 -6.46 -8.26 -7.51
CA VAL A 195 -7.89 -7.99 -7.58
C VAL A 195 -8.09 -6.49 -7.76
N PRO A 196 -8.70 -6.04 -8.87
CA PRO A 196 -9.05 -4.63 -9.06
C PRO A 196 -10.34 -4.27 -8.30
N LEU A 197 -10.27 -3.19 -7.51
CA LEU A 197 -11.39 -2.66 -6.76
C LEU A 197 -11.75 -1.26 -7.25
N TYR A 198 -12.91 -1.13 -7.86
CA TYR A 198 -13.51 0.13 -8.28
C TYR A 198 -14.44 0.63 -7.17
N LEU A 199 -13.92 1.44 -6.27
CA LEU A 199 -14.69 1.95 -5.15
C LEU A 199 -15.76 2.93 -5.64
N LYS A 200 -17.00 2.70 -5.21
CA LYS A 200 -18.12 3.62 -5.41
C LYS A 200 -18.07 4.75 -4.40
N ALA A 201 -18.79 5.85 -4.67
CA ALA A 201 -18.93 6.92 -3.70
C ALA A 201 -19.37 6.37 -2.34
N GLU A 202 -18.75 6.86 -1.28
CA GLU A 202 -18.98 6.46 0.11
C GLU A 202 -18.62 5.00 0.43
N GLN A 203 -17.94 4.27 -0.46
CA GLN A 203 -17.34 2.99 -0.08
C GLN A 203 -16.00 3.19 0.64
N ILE A 204 -15.78 2.32 1.61
CA ILE A 204 -14.53 2.24 2.37
C ILE A 204 -13.86 0.91 2.06
N LEU A 205 -12.59 0.99 1.70
CA LEU A 205 -11.67 -0.13 1.66
C LEU A 205 -10.80 -0.07 2.92
N ILE A 206 -10.69 -1.16 3.64
CA ILE A 206 -9.65 -1.39 4.64
C ILE A 206 -8.78 -2.55 4.18
N MET A 207 -7.48 -2.41 4.28
CA MET A 207 -6.51 -3.46 3.97
C MET A 207 -5.48 -3.63 5.08
N ASP A 208 -5.03 -4.86 5.25
CA ASP A 208 -3.91 -5.21 6.12
C ASP A 208 -2.59 -4.95 5.38
N ASN A 209 -1.96 -3.83 5.70
CA ASN A 209 -0.73 -3.39 5.06
C ASN A 209 0.49 -4.28 5.39
N TYR A 210 0.38 -5.15 6.40
CA TYR A 210 1.43 -6.12 6.71
C TYR A 210 1.42 -7.30 5.75
N THR A 211 0.25 -7.64 5.22
CA THR A 211 0.06 -8.86 4.43
C THR A 211 -0.39 -8.61 2.99
N CYS A 212 -0.71 -7.38 2.62
CA CYS A 212 -1.15 -7.02 1.27
C CYS A 212 -0.21 -6.05 0.58
N LEU A 213 0.11 -6.36 -0.67
CA LEU A 213 0.63 -5.40 -1.62
C LEU A 213 -0.55 -4.74 -2.32
N HIS A 214 -0.39 -3.45 -2.61
CA HIS A 214 -1.39 -2.70 -3.36
C HIS A 214 -0.75 -1.81 -4.42
N SER A 215 -1.58 -1.40 -5.35
CA SER A 215 -1.23 -0.53 -6.45
C SER A 215 -2.47 0.28 -6.85
N ARG A 216 -2.37 1.15 -7.83
CA ARG A 216 -3.49 1.90 -8.38
C ARG A 216 -3.36 1.97 -9.90
N GLN A 217 -4.41 1.59 -10.59
CA GLN A 217 -4.50 1.81 -12.04
C GLN A 217 -4.54 3.32 -12.36
N SER A 218 -4.12 3.69 -13.54
CA SER A 218 -4.22 5.07 -14.00
C SER A 218 -5.68 5.58 -13.97
N TYR A 219 -5.85 6.88 -13.81
CA TYR A 219 -7.14 7.56 -13.89
C TYR A 219 -6.94 8.90 -14.60
N ILE A 220 -8.02 9.47 -15.10
CA ILE A 220 -7.97 10.74 -15.83
C ILE A 220 -8.96 11.78 -15.29
N ASP A 221 -9.94 11.39 -14.45
CA ASP A 221 -10.91 12.34 -13.89
C ASP A 221 -10.24 13.29 -12.88
N PRO A 222 -10.19 14.60 -13.16
CA PRO A 222 -9.63 15.56 -12.21
C PRO A 222 -10.47 15.71 -10.94
N ASN A 223 -11.72 15.25 -10.95
CA ASN A 223 -12.61 15.30 -9.79
C ASN A 223 -12.53 14.05 -8.90
N ARG A 224 -11.78 13.03 -9.33
CA ARG A 224 -11.58 11.84 -8.49
C ARG A 224 -11.00 12.23 -7.14
N ALA A 225 -11.64 11.79 -6.07
CA ALA A 225 -11.22 12.11 -4.71
C ALA A 225 -11.40 10.93 -3.76
N LEU A 226 -10.35 10.63 -3.01
CA LEU A 226 -10.36 9.68 -1.90
C LEU A 226 -9.86 10.37 -0.62
N GLU A 227 -10.17 9.77 0.50
CA GLU A 227 -9.58 10.08 1.80
C GLU A 227 -8.82 8.86 2.29
N ARG A 228 -7.60 9.04 2.77
CA ARG A 228 -6.76 8.00 3.36
C ARG A 228 -6.62 8.20 4.86
N VAL A 229 -6.76 7.13 5.63
CA VAL A 229 -6.39 7.04 7.03
C VAL A 229 -5.57 5.78 7.23
N MET A 230 -4.57 5.86 8.08
CA MET A 230 -3.75 4.72 8.47
C MET A 230 -3.86 4.49 9.98
N PHE A 231 -3.68 3.24 10.41
CA PHE A 231 -3.77 2.86 11.81
C PHE A 231 -2.61 1.98 12.22
N ASP A 232 -2.08 2.27 13.40
CA ASP A 232 -1.12 1.42 14.11
C ASP A 232 -1.85 0.55 15.13
N VAL A 233 -1.34 -0.66 15.33
CA VAL A 233 -1.75 -1.54 16.43
C VAL A 233 -0.75 -1.43 17.57
N PRO A 234 -1.22 -1.55 18.84
CA PRO A 234 -0.37 -1.55 20.02
C PRO A 234 0.71 -2.63 19.98
#